data_d872e22af2221e48ce7235c7941a3ad0
#
_entry.id   d872e22af2221e48ce7235c7941a3ad0
#
_cell.length_a   1.000
_cell.length_b   1.000
_cell.length_c   1.000
_cell.angle_alpha   90.00
_cell.angle_beta   90.00
_cell.angle_gamma   90.00
#
_symmetry.space_group_name_H-M   'P 1'
#
loop_
_entity.id
_entity.type
_entity.pdbx_description
1 polymer ?
#
loop_
_entity_poly.entity_id
_entity_poly.type
_entity_poly.pdbx_seq_one_letter_code
_entity_poly.pdbx_strand_id
1 'polypeptide(L)'
;MQEMPILFCNIAWMKHYAGRNSKDPPLGGGGFPRSEGYCGEELNFLKCNDGFVYGHFETIKGDDDRQVCIERLGAGRSDQYLDGVDIVWTAPVEGHDPRCIVGWYRNARIYRHRQLFNGQYPTARHKDDEIQSFRVKARN
;
A
#
# COMPACT_ATOMS: atom_id res chain seq x y z
N MET A 1 -10.34 -20.26 18.72
CA MET A 1 -9.54 -19.92 17.54
C MET A 1 -9.71 -18.43 17.27
N GLN A 2 -8.62 -17.68 17.26
CA GLN A 2 -8.70 -16.26 16.93
C GLN A 2 -8.82 -16.11 15.42
N GLU A 3 -9.81 -15.34 15.01
CA GLU A 3 -9.91 -14.96 13.61
C GLU A 3 -8.83 -13.92 13.30
N MET A 4 -8.15 -14.09 12.16
CA MET A 4 -7.21 -13.09 11.69
C MET A 4 -7.97 -11.89 11.12
N PRO A 5 -7.62 -10.67 11.53
CA PRO A 5 -8.28 -9.49 10.97
C PRO A 5 -7.93 -9.32 9.49
N ILE A 6 -8.89 -8.79 8.75
CA ILE A 6 -8.75 -8.51 7.32
C ILE A 6 -9.02 -7.02 7.10
N LEU A 7 -8.15 -6.38 6.35
CA LEU A 7 -8.32 -4.99 5.95
C LEU A 7 -8.40 -4.90 4.42
N PHE A 8 -9.45 -4.27 3.93
CA PHE A 8 -9.60 -3.96 2.50
C PHE A 8 -9.03 -2.58 2.23
N CYS A 9 -8.06 -2.49 1.33
CA CYS A 9 -7.40 -1.25 0.96
C CYS A 9 -7.68 -0.90 -0.49
N ASN A 10 -8.17 0.31 -0.72
CA ASN A 10 -8.48 0.81 -2.05
C ASN A 10 -7.25 1.51 -2.64
N ILE A 11 -6.81 1.06 -3.81
CA ILE A 11 -5.66 1.61 -4.51
C ILE A 11 -6.00 1.90 -5.98
N ALA A 12 -5.11 2.58 -6.67
CA ALA A 12 -5.21 2.77 -8.12
C ALA A 12 -5.06 1.43 -8.84
N TRP A 13 -5.68 1.28 -9.99
CA TRP A 13 -5.56 0.08 -10.81
C TRP A 13 -4.29 0.12 -11.66
N MET A 14 -3.57 -0.97 -11.66
CA MET A 14 -2.44 -1.23 -12.57
C MET A 14 -2.47 -2.68 -13.02
N LYS A 15 -1.76 -2.98 -14.11
CA LYS A 15 -1.64 -4.37 -14.59
C LYS A 15 -0.69 -5.18 -13.72
N HIS A 16 0.41 -4.59 -13.28
CA HIS A 16 1.50 -5.37 -12.67
C HIS A 16 1.96 -4.84 -11.31
N TYR A 17 1.76 -3.56 -10.98
CA TYR A 17 2.29 -2.94 -9.76
C TYR A 17 3.80 -3.14 -9.57
N ALA A 18 4.54 -3.12 -10.67
CA ALA A 18 5.99 -3.26 -10.70
C ALA A 18 6.70 -1.98 -11.16
N GLY A 19 6.04 -0.86 -10.96
CA GLY A 19 6.48 0.46 -11.38
C GLY A 19 5.70 0.93 -12.61
N ARG A 20 5.37 2.21 -12.62
CA ARG A 20 4.60 2.78 -13.71
C ARG A 20 5.48 3.00 -14.95
N ASN A 21 4.86 2.86 -16.09
CA ASN A 21 5.44 3.19 -17.40
C ASN A 21 4.31 3.49 -18.37
N SER A 22 4.63 3.80 -19.62
CA SER A 22 3.63 4.16 -20.64
C SER A 22 2.62 3.05 -20.94
N LYS A 23 2.96 1.79 -20.65
CA LYS A 23 2.11 0.61 -20.88
C LYS A 23 1.34 0.19 -19.65
N ASP A 24 1.70 0.68 -18.48
CA ASP A 24 1.07 0.34 -17.20
C ASP A 24 0.96 1.58 -16.31
N PRO A 25 0.15 2.59 -16.68
CA PRO A 25 -0.08 3.75 -15.83
C PRO A 25 -1.07 3.41 -14.72
N PRO A 26 -0.96 4.04 -13.53
CA PRO A 26 -1.98 3.91 -12.50
C PRO A 26 -3.27 4.62 -12.91
N LEU A 27 -4.40 3.97 -12.70
CA LEU A 27 -5.71 4.47 -13.10
C LEU A 27 -6.69 4.46 -11.93
N GLY A 28 -7.44 5.52 -11.75
CA GLY A 28 -8.61 5.56 -10.87
C GLY A 28 -8.35 5.62 -9.37
N GLY A 29 -7.17 5.90 -8.91
CA GLY A 29 -6.82 5.94 -7.48
C GLY A 29 -7.06 7.28 -6.79
N GLY A 30 -7.78 8.19 -7.42
CA GLY A 30 -7.99 9.54 -6.93
C GLY A 30 -7.21 10.58 -7.73
N GLY A 31 -7.24 11.83 -7.28
CA GLY A 31 -6.63 12.95 -8.03
C GLY A 31 -5.10 12.99 -7.96
N PHE A 32 -4.53 12.52 -6.84
CA PHE A 32 -3.09 12.65 -6.58
C PHE A 32 -2.21 12.01 -7.64
N PRO A 33 -2.43 10.72 -8.04
CA PRO A 33 -1.59 10.12 -9.08
C PRO A 33 -1.67 10.83 -10.43
N ARG A 34 -2.75 11.50 -10.72
CA ARG A 34 -2.93 12.25 -11.97
C ARG A 34 -2.21 13.58 -11.96
N SER A 35 -2.28 14.31 -10.84
CA SER A 35 -1.73 15.66 -10.73
C SER A 35 -0.23 15.66 -10.49
N GLU A 36 0.27 14.75 -9.66
CA GLU A 36 1.67 14.72 -9.25
C GLU A 36 2.54 13.83 -10.12
N GLY A 37 1.93 13.03 -10.98
CA GLY A 37 2.67 12.21 -11.93
C GLY A 37 3.30 10.96 -11.33
N TYR A 38 3.11 10.63 -10.06
CA TYR A 38 3.54 9.38 -9.44
C TYR A 38 2.46 8.84 -8.51
N CYS A 39 2.62 7.56 -8.14
CA CYS A 39 1.66 6.86 -7.31
C CYS A 39 2.43 5.98 -6.31
N GLY A 40 2.24 6.24 -5.01
CA GLY A 40 2.91 5.47 -3.95
C GLY A 40 2.60 3.98 -3.98
N GLU A 41 1.51 3.58 -4.62
CA GLU A 41 1.02 2.21 -4.68
C GLU A 41 1.62 1.39 -5.81
N GLU A 42 2.37 2.00 -6.72
CA GLU A 42 2.81 1.36 -7.97
C GLU A 42 3.78 0.20 -7.79
N LEU A 43 4.39 0.08 -6.61
CA LEU A 43 5.31 -0.99 -6.27
C LEU A 43 4.79 -1.95 -5.20
N ASN A 44 3.48 -1.94 -4.92
CA ASN A 44 2.92 -2.74 -3.83
C ASN A 44 3.18 -4.24 -3.97
N PHE A 45 3.32 -4.76 -5.18
CA PHE A 45 3.57 -6.18 -5.40
C PHE A 45 4.99 -6.49 -5.88
N LEU A 46 5.89 -5.50 -5.87
CA LEU A 46 7.27 -5.73 -6.24
C LEU A 46 8.00 -6.48 -5.11
N LYS A 47 8.47 -7.69 -5.42
CA LYS A 47 9.26 -8.49 -4.48
C LYS A 47 10.64 -7.85 -4.31
N CYS A 48 11.02 -7.61 -3.06
CA CYS A 48 12.27 -6.96 -2.74
C CYS A 48 13.34 -7.97 -2.34
N ASN A 49 14.61 -7.57 -2.45
CA ASN A 49 15.74 -8.46 -2.16
C ASN A 49 15.84 -8.86 -0.68
N ASP A 50 15.22 -8.09 0.21
CA ASP A 50 15.16 -8.40 1.64
C ASP A 50 14.10 -9.46 2.00
N GLY A 51 13.36 -9.97 1.02
CA GLY A 51 12.32 -10.99 1.22
C GLY A 51 10.96 -10.43 1.58
N PHE A 52 10.76 -9.13 1.45
CA PHE A 52 9.51 -8.47 1.79
C PHE A 52 8.85 -7.81 0.58
N VAL A 53 7.55 -7.51 0.72
CA VAL A 53 6.84 -6.55 -0.09
C VAL A 53 6.39 -5.41 0.81
N TYR A 54 6.37 -4.21 0.26
CA TYR A 54 6.02 -2.99 0.98
C TYR A 54 4.81 -2.36 0.31
N GLY A 55 3.77 -2.14 1.08
CA GLY A 55 2.51 -1.63 0.57
C GLY A 55 2.22 -0.22 1.01
N HIS A 56 1.64 0.52 0.11
CA HIS A 56 1.18 1.88 0.37
C HIS A 56 -0.29 2.00 -0.01
N PHE A 57 -1.05 2.73 0.77
CA PHE A 57 -2.38 3.21 0.44
C PHE A 57 -2.54 4.61 1.01
N GLU A 58 -3.40 5.38 0.39
CA GLU A 58 -3.52 6.79 0.73
C GLU A 58 -4.46 6.99 1.91
N THR A 59 -4.01 7.77 2.91
CA THR A 59 -4.79 8.17 4.06
C THR A 59 -4.97 9.69 4.14
N ILE A 60 -4.47 10.41 3.14
CA ILE A 60 -4.56 11.87 3.10
C ILE A 60 -5.99 12.29 2.81
N LYS A 61 -6.49 13.21 3.64
CA LYS A 61 -7.73 13.90 3.37
C LYS A 61 -7.46 15.39 3.48
N GLY A 62 -7.55 16.08 2.36
CA GLY A 62 -7.06 17.45 2.29
C GLY A 62 -5.54 17.44 2.40
N ASP A 63 -4.98 18.23 3.31
CA ASP A 63 -3.55 18.30 3.58
C ASP A 63 -3.09 17.42 4.76
N ASP A 64 -4.03 16.68 5.37
CA ASP A 64 -3.75 15.89 6.57
C ASP A 64 -3.37 14.45 6.22
N ASP A 65 -2.21 14.01 6.68
CA ASP A 65 -1.80 12.61 6.62
C ASP A 65 -2.34 11.88 7.86
N ARG A 66 -3.38 11.09 7.68
CA ARG A 66 -4.10 10.45 8.78
C ARG A 66 -3.45 9.13 9.19
N GLN A 67 -3.44 8.88 10.49
CA GLN A 67 -3.07 7.57 11.00
C GLN A 67 -4.12 6.51 10.66
N VAL A 68 -3.69 5.25 10.60
CA VAL A 68 -4.59 4.10 10.49
C VAL A 68 -5.10 3.73 11.87
N CYS A 69 -6.41 3.56 12.00
CA CYS A 69 -7.05 3.16 13.26
C CYS A 69 -6.90 1.65 13.46
N ILE A 70 -5.70 1.20 13.81
CA ILE A 70 -5.40 -0.23 13.98
C ILE A 70 -6.12 -0.87 15.16
N GLU A 71 -6.68 -0.07 16.09
CA GLU A 71 -7.52 -0.55 17.18
C GLU A 71 -8.74 -1.31 16.64
N ARG A 72 -9.29 -0.91 15.51
CA ARG A 72 -10.42 -1.60 14.87
C ARG A 72 -10.06 -3.01 14.38
N LEU A 73 -8.77 -3.27 14.24
CA LEU A 73 -8.25 -4.58 13.85
C LEU A 73 -7.80 -5.41 15.06
N GLY A 74 -7.86 -4.85 16.26
CA GLY A 74 -7.54 -5.56 17.49
C GLY A 74 -6.30 -5.07 18.22
N ALA A 75 -5.64 -4.02 17.74
CA ALA A 75 -4.49 -3.45 18.44
C ALA A 75 -4.89 -2.64 19.65
N GLY A 76 -3.96 -2.44 20.59
CA GLY A 76 -4.12 -1.54 21.71
C GLY A 76 -3.95 -0.07 21.27
N ARG A 77 -4.41 0.85 22.12
CA ARG A 77 -4.37 2.29 21.82
C ARG A 77 -2.98 2.86 21.61
N SER A 78 -1.98 2.28 22.27
CA SER A 78 -0.59 2.75 22.19
C SER A 78 0.25 1.94 21.20
N ASP A 79 -0.31 0.90 20.59
CA ASP A 79 0.42 0.07 19.65
C ASP A 79 0.74 0.86 18.38
N GLN A 80 1.97 0.76 17.93
CA GLN A 80 2.42 1.44 16.71
C GLN A 80 2.20 0.59 15.46
N TYR A 81 2.06 -0.72 15.63
CA TYR A 81 1.77 -1.65 14.56
C TYR A 81 0.97 -2.85 15.08
N LEU A 82 0.43 -3.61 14.16
CA LEU A 82 -0.26 -4.88 14.44
C LEU A 82 0.20 -5.91 13.42
N ASP A 83 0.64 -7.07 13.91
CA ASP A 83 1.00 -8.22 13.08
C ASP A 83 -0.21 -9.14 12.86
N GLY A 84 -0.13 -10.00 11.85
CA GLY A 84 -1.15 -11.02 11.60
C GLY A 84 -2.39 -10.48 10.90
N VAL A 85 -2.27 -9.43 10.12
CA VAL A 85 -3.38 -8.84 9.38
C VAL A 85 -3.30 -9.26 7.91
N ASP A 86 -4.39 -9.77 7.38
CA ASP A 86 -4.50 -10.00 5.94
C ASP A 86 -4.96 -8.71 5.26
N ILE A 87 -4.23 -8.29 4.24
CA ILE A 87 -4.55 -7.10 3.47
C ILE A 87 -5.10 -7.53 2.11
N VAL A 88 -6.28 -7.05 1.77
CA VAL A 88 -6.89 -7.29 0.46
C VAL A 88 -6.87 -5.97 -0.32
N TRP A 89 -6.14 -5.97 -1.41
CA TRP A 89 -6.00 -4.80 -2.28
C TRP A 89 -7.11 -4.79 -3.32
N THR A 90 -7.84 -3.68 -3.41
CA THR A 90 -8.91 -3.51 -4.40
C THR A 90 -8.64 -2.28 -5.26
N ALA A 91 -9.04 -2.34 -6.52
CA ALA A 91 -8.89 -1.24 -7.46
C ALA A 91 -10.03 -1.24 -8.46
N PRO A 92 -10.39 -0.06 -9.01
CA PRO A 92 -11.38 0.00 -10.09
C PRO A 92 -10.76 -0.58 -11.37
N VAL A 93 -11.42 -1.55 -11.98
CA VAL A 93 -10.91 -2.21 -13.20
C VAL A 93 -10.66 -1.19 -14.29
N GLU A 94 -9.41 -1.10 -14.75
CA GLU A 94 -8.97 -0.12 -15.77
C GLU A 94 -9.35 1.32 -15.43
N GLY A 95 -9.49 1.63 -14.13
CA GLY A 95 -9.86 2.95 -13.64
C GLY A 95 -11.36 3.20 -13.54
N HIS A 96 -12.20 2.20 -13.75
CA HIS A 96 -13.66 2.30 -13.75
C HIS A 96 -14.29 1.37 -12.69
N ASP A 97 -15.43 1.77 -12.15
CA ASP A 97 -16.24 0.89 -11.31
C ASP A 97 -16.84 -0.26 -12.13
N PRO A 98 -17.05 -1.44 -11.53
CA PRO A 98 -16.85 -1.78 -10.12
C PRO A 98 -15.40 -2.08 -9.76
N ARG A 99 -15.09 -2.04 -8.47
CA ARG A 99 -13.79 -2.46 -7.94
C ARG A 99 -13.65 -3.97 -7.95
N CYS A 100 -12.43 -4.44 -8.12
CA CYS A 100 -12.10 -5.86 -7.99
C CYS A 100 -10.90 -6.05 -7.06
N ILE A 101 -10.71 -7.27 -6.59
CA ILE A 101 -9.52 -7.64 -5.86
C ILE A 101 -8.38 -7.78 -6.87
N VAL A 102 -7.29 -7.04 -6.64
CA VAL A 102 -6.10 -7.09 -7.50
C VAL A 102 -4.95 -7.85 -6.86
N GLY A 103 -5.03 -8.15 -5.56
CA GLY A 103 -4.02 -8.92 -4.85
C GLY A 103 -4.27 -8.89 -3.36
N TRP A 104 -3.38 -9.55 -2.62
CA TRP A 104 -3.46 -9.58 -1.16
C TRP A 104 -2.09 -9.80 -0.56
N TYR A 105 -1.96 -9.36 0.69
CA TYR A 105 -0.84 -9.73 1.57
C TYR A 105 -1.40 -10.63 2.66
N ARG A 106 -0.70 -11.70 2.97
CA ARG A 106 -1.06 -12.59 4.08
C ARG A 106 -0.15 -12.32 5.27
N ASN A 107 -0.73 -12.33 6.47
CA ASN A 107 0.01 -12.22 7.71
C ASN A 107 0.94 -11.00 7.71
N ALA A 108 0.39 -9.86 7.35
CA ALA A 108 1.15 -8.63 7.22
C ALA A 108 1.26 -7.89 8.54
N ARG A 109 2.23 -6.98 8.59
CA ARG A 109 2.33 -5.96 9.63
C ARG A 109 1.76 -4.66 9.07
N ILE A 110 0.74 -4.13 9.76
CA ILE A 110 0.19 -2.80 9.45
C ILE A 110 0.64 -1.80 10.50
N TYR A 111 1.04 -0.62 10.07
CA TYR A 111 1.53 0.44 10.93
C TYR A 111 0.46 1.50 11.14
N ARG A 112 0.42 2.06 12.34
CA ARG A 112 -0.44 3.19 12.67
C ARG A 112 -0.09 4.42 11.84
N HIS A 113 1.21 4.69 11.71
CA HIS A 113 1.74 5.82 10.97
C HIS A 113 2.53 5.36 9.76
N ARG A 114 2.61 6.24 8.78
CA ARG A 114 3.47 6.06 7.61
C ARG A 114 4.91 5.82 8.08
N GLN A 115 5.55 4.81 7.52
CA GLN A 115 6.94 4.48 7.79
C GLN A 115 7.79 5.00 6.64
N LEU A 116 8.84 5.74 6.95
CA LEU A 116 9.76 6.28 5.94
C LEU A 116 10.94 5.34 5.74
N PHE A 117 11.36 5.17 4.49
CA PHE A 117 12.57 4.41 4.20
C PHE A 117 13.85 5.13 4.64
N ASN A 118 13.83 6.46 4.74
CA ASN A 118 14.96 7.28 5.19
C ASN A 118 16.24 7.02 4.40
N GLY A 119 16.11 6.89 3.07
CA GLY A 119 17.24 6.63 2.19
C GLY A 119 17.65 5.17 2.10
N GLN A 120 17.08 4.29 2.91
CA GLN A 120 17.33 2.84 2.87
C GLN A 120 16.26 2.12 2.06
N TYR A 121 16.24 2.39 0.78
CA TYR A 121 15.23 1.84 -0.12
C TYR A 121 15.38 0.33 -0.31
N PRO A 122 14.26 -0.41 -0.32
CA PRO A 122 14.33 -1.88 -0.48
C PRO A 122 14.73 -2.32 -1.89
N THR A 123 14.58 -1.47 -2.89
CA THR A 123 15.04 -1.70 -4.26
C THR A 123 15.47 -0.40 -4.91
N ALA A 124 16.27 -0.49 -5.99
CA ALA A 124 16.62 0.66 -6.80
C ALA A 124 15.38 1.32 -7.43
N ARG A 125 14.37 0.53 -7.76
CA ARG A 125 13.13 1.05 -8.33
C ARG A 125 12.38 1.94 -7.34
N HIS A 126 12.34 1.58 -6.06
CA HIS A 126 11.75 2.44 -5.01
C HIS A 126 12.46 3.78 -4.95
N LYS A 127 13.79 3.76 -5.03
CA LYS A 127 14.59 4.99 -5.02
C LYS A 127 14.34 5.84 -6.27
N ASP A 128 14.40 5.22 -7.44
CA ASP A 128 14.27 5.90 -8.72
C ASP A 128 12.87 6.52 -8.91
N ASP A 129 11.83 5.83 -8.44
CA ASP A 129 10.46 6.29 -8.53
C ASP A 129 10.04 7.14 -7.33
N GLU A 130 10.98 7.45 -6.43
CA GLU A 130 10.74 8.29 -5.24
C GLU A 130 9.62 7.77 -4.34
N ILE A 131 9.51 6.45 -4.20
CA ILE A 131 8.57 5.80 -3.26
C ILE A 131 9.24 5.80 -1.88
N GLN A 132 8.93 6.79 -1.08
CA GLN A 132 9.66 7.10 0.15
C GLN A 132 9.10 6.44 1.40
N SER A 133 7.91 5.86 1.32
CA SER A 133 7.22 5.39 2.51
C SER A 133 6.32 4.19 2.22
N PHE A 134 5.93 3.52 3.29
CA PHE A 134 5.00 2.41 3.24
C PHE A 134 4.13 2.41 4.50
N ARG A 135 3.03 1.65 4.48
CA ARG A 135 2.11 1.51 5.61
C ARG A 135 1.96 0.07 6.06
N VAL A 136 2.20 -0.87 5.16
CA VAL A 136 2.13 -2.31 5.45
C VAL A 136 3.34 -3.01 4.87
N LYS A 137 3.71 -4.12 5.50
CA LYS A 137 4.87 -4.90 5.13
C LYS A 137 4.53 -6.37 5.33
N ALA A 138 4.89 -7.20 4.37
CA ALA A 138 4.66 -8.64 4.46
C ALA A 138 5.82 -9.41 3.83
N ARG A 139 5.95 -10.68 4.18
CA ARG A 139 6.89 -11.57 3.47
C ARG A 139 6.35 -11.88 2.09
N ASN A 140 7.24 -11.87 1.10
CA ASN A 140 6.86 -12.17 -0.28
C ASN A 140 6.76 -13.69 -0.50
#